data_8024df80cb8037ccc28b2e92562cbd87
#
_entry.id   8024df80cb8037ccc28b2e92562cbd87
#
_cell.length_a   1.000
_cell.length_b   1.000
_cell.length_c   1.000
_cell.angle_alpha   90.00
_cell.angle_beta   90.00
_cell.angle_gamma   90.00
#
_symmetry.space_group_name_H-M   'P 1'
#
loop_
_entity.id
_entity.type
_entity.pdbx_description
1 polymer ?
#
loop_
_entity_poly.entity_id
_entity_poly.type
_entity_poly.pdbx_seq_one_letter_code
_entity_poly.pdbx_strand_id
1 'polypeptide(L)'
;MDKNKEGKKVFDGGVTEADVEKWKGQHRKVFRIDVADGDELHVGYFHRPSLQLMAAAAKVAKSDEVKSGETLFDGCFLGGSEEMRQDSVLFLSAMQELNKAVGAKASSLKNL
;
A
#
# COMPACT_ATOMS: atom_id res chain seq x y z
N MET A 1 -19.02 9.76 17.14
CA MET A 1 -19.20 8.74 16.12
C MET A 1 -18.56 9.20 14.81
N ASP A 2 -17.82 8.32 14.20
CA ASP A 2 -17.11 8.63 12.96
C ASP A 2 -18.07 8.56 11.79
N LYS A 3 -18.42 9.71 11.23
CA LYS A 3 -19.35 9.80 10.11
C LYS A 3 -18.82 9.15 8.84
N ASN A 4 -17.50 9.04 8.69
CA ASN A 4 -16.90 8.42 7.51
C ASN A 4 -17.20 6.93 7.42
N LYS A 5 -17.57 6.32 8.55
CA LYS A 5 -17.92 4.90 8.60
C LYS A 5 -19.42 4.68 8.53
N GLU A 6 -20.23 5.73 8.69
CA GLU A 6 -21.67 5.59 8.62
C GLU A 6 -22.10 5.28 7.19
N GLY A 7 -22.87 4.22 7.03
CA GLY A 7 -23.36 3.78 5.73
C GLY A 7 -22.29 3.24 4.80
N LYS A 8 -21.04 3.18 5.25
CA LYS A 8 -19.96 2.60 4.46
C LYS A 8 -19.79 1.13 4.78
N LYS A 9 -19.60 0.33 3.74
CA LYS A 9 -19.20 -1.05 3.87
C LYS A 9 -17.69 -1.11 3.88
N VAL A 10 -17.13 -1.67 4.95
CA VAL A 10 -15.68 -1.73 5.12
C VAL A 10 -15.16 -3.10 4.71
N PHE A 11 -14.20 -3.09 3.80
CA PHE A 11 -13.52 -4.29 3.30
C PHE A 11 -12.06 -4.19 3.73
N ASP A 12 -11.70 -4.90 4.79
CA ASP A 12 -10.36 -4.86 5.38
C ASP A 12 -9.70 -6.23 5.45
N GLY A 13 -10.28 -7.22 4.78
CA GLY A 13 -9.75 -8.58 4.77
C GLY A 13 -9.74 -9.28 6.11
N GLY A 14 -10.49 -8.76 7.09
CA GLY A 14 -10.52 -9.34 8.43
C GLY A 14 -9.25 -9.07 9.25
N VAL A 15 -8.46 -8.08 8.87
CA VAL A 15 -7.25 -7.71 9.59
C VAL A 15 -7.59 -7.19 10.99
N THR A 16 -6.88 -7.71 12.00
CA THR A 16 -7.08 -7.35 13.39
C THR A 16 -5.95 -6.45 13.90
N GLU A 17 -6.14 -5.84 15.07
CA GLU A 17 -5.08 -5.07 15.72
C GLU A 17 -3.87 -5.96 16.04
N ALA A 18 -4.11 -7.23 16.39
CA ALA A 18 -3.03 -8.18 16.64
C ALA A 18 -2.18 -8.41 15.39
N ASP A 19 -2.83 -8.51 14.22
CA ASP A 19 -2.12 -8.64 12.94
C ASP A 19 -1.23 -7.43 12.70
N VAL A 20 -1.76 -6.23 12.90
CA VAL A 20 -1.01 -4.98 12.68
C VAL A 20 0.19 -4.90 13.63
N GLU A 21 0.00 -5.24 14.90
CA GLU A 21 1.11 -5.23 15.88
C GLU A 21 2.20 -6.23 15.50
N LYS A 22 1.80 -7.40 15.01
CA LYS A 22 2.74 -8.41 14.53
C LYS A 22 3.58 -7.84 13.37
N TRP A 23 2.93 -7.20 12.40
CA TRP A 23 3.62 -6.61 11.26
C TRP A 23 4.56 -5.48 11.66
N LYS A 24 4.15 -4.66 12.63
CA LYS A 24 5.01 -3.59 13.15
C LYS A 24 6.27 -4.15 13.81
N GLY A 25 6.20 -5.35 14.37
CA GLY A 25 7.37 -6.03 14.92
C GLY A 25 8.30 -6.61 13.86
N GLN A 26 7.80 -6.83 12.65
CA GLN A 26 8.55 -7.45 11.56
C GLN A 26 9.12 -6.43 10.57
N HIS A 27 8.50 -5.26 10.48
CA HIS A 27 8.84 -4.25 9.48
C HIS A 27 9.07 -2.90 10.15
N ARG A 28 10.02 -2.15 9.63
CA ARG A 28 10.35 -0.84 10.18
C ARG A 28 9.17 0.12 10.12
N LYS A 29 8.42 0.09 9.04
CA LYS A 29 7.23 0.93 8.85
C LYS A 29 6.10 0.09 8.29
N VAL A 30 4.95 0.21 8.92
CA VAL A 30 3.69 -0.36 8.41
C VAL A 30 2.73 0.81 8.28
N PHE A 31 2.04 0.88 7.16
CA PHE A 31 1.08 1.95 6.92
C PHE A 31 -0.19 1.39 6.29
N ARG A 32 -1.26 2.16 6.44
CA ARG A 32 -2.58 1.79 5.97
C ARG A 32 -2.97 2.69 4.81
N ILE A 33 -3.53 2.10 3.77
CA ILE A 33 -4.10 2.83 2.63
C ILE A 33 -5.59 2.56 2.60
N ASP A 34 -6.38 3.62 2.56
CA ASP A 34 -7.82 3.56 2.43
C ASP A 34 -8.21 4.07 1.05
N VAL A 35 -9.08 3.33 0.37
CA VAL A 35 -9.66 3.75 -0.91
C VAL A 35 -11.17 3.72 -0.75
N ALA A 36 -11.79 4.89 -0.89
CA ALA A 36 -13.25 5.01 -0.84
C ALA A 36 -13.79 4.89 -2.26
N ASP A 37 -14.80 4.04 -2.43
CA ASP A 37 -15.48 3.82 -3.70
C ASP A 37 -16.99 3.79 -3.43
N GLY A 38 -17.67 4.93 -3.62
CA GLY A 38 -19.08 5.06 -3.30
C GLY A 38 -19.33 4.81 -1.82
N ASP A 39 -20.14 3.80 -1.52
CA ASP A 39 -20.46 3.41 -0.14
C ASP A 39 -19.48 2.36 0.41
N GLU A 40 -18.45 2.04 -0.34
CA GLU A 40 -17.43 1.06 0.07
C GLU A 40 -16.16 1.76 0.51
N LEU A 41 -15.53 1.20 1.55
CA LEU A 41 -14.20 1.61 1.99
C LEU A 41 -13.30 0.38 1.96
N HIS A 42 -12.29 0.42 1.11
CA HIS A 42 -11.32 -0.64 0.99
C HIS A 42 -10.06 -0.26 1.74
N VAL A 43 -9.59 -1.15 2.59
CA VAL A 43 -8.45 -0.91 3.47
C VAL A 43 -7.36 -1.93 3.18
N GLY A 44 -6.15 -1.45 2.99
CA GLY A 44 -4.99 -2.31 2.82
C GLY A 44 -3.84 -1.86 3.71
N TYR A 45 -3.04 -2.83 4.15
CA TYR A 45 -1.88 -2.59 4.99
C TYR A 45 -0.62 -3.00 4.24
N PHE A 46 0.40 -2.16 4.33
CA PHE A 46 1.61 -2.27 3.50
C PHE A 46 2.84 -2.00 4.34
N HIS A 47 3.98 -2.50 3.90
CA HIS A 47 5.28 -2.11 4.42
C HIS A 47 6.11 -1.49 3.30
N ARG A 48 7.23 -0.85 3.67
CA ARG A 48 8.14 -0.30 2.67
C ARG A 48 8.82 -1.41 1.89
N PRO A 49 9.06 -1.20 0.58
CA PRO A 49 9.78 -2.19 -0.22
C PRO A 49 11.25 -2.26 0.16
N SER A 50 11.84 -3.43 -0.02
CA SER A 50 13.29 -3.58 0.03
C SER A 50 13.93 -2.98 -1.21
N LEU A 51 15.24 -2.73 -1.16
CA LEU A 51 15.97 -2.29 -2.35
C LEU A 51 15.89 -3.31 -3.47
N GLN A 52 15.90 -4.60 -3.12
CA GLN A 52 15.77 -5.67 -4.10
C GLN A 52 14.42 -5.62 -4.80
N LEU A 53 13.35 -5.39 -4.04
CA LEU A 53 12.01 -5.26 -4.63
C LEU A 53 11.91 -4.03 -5.51
N MET A 54 12.45 -2.90 -5.07
CA MET A 54 12.47 -1.68 -5.86
C MET A 54 13.22 -1.87 -7.18
N ALA A 55 14.37 -2.55 -7.13
CA ALA A 55 15.15 -2.84 -8.32
C ALA A 55 14.40 -3.76 -9.28
N ALA A 56 13.72 -4.77 -8.74
CA ALA A 56 12.92 -5.69 -9.56
C ALA A 56 11.77 -4.96 -10.25
N ALA A 57 11.06 -4.10 -9.51
CA ALA A 57 9.96 -3.31 -10.07
C ALA A 57 10.47 -2.34 -11.15
N ALA A 58 11.59 -1.68 -10.91
CA ALA A 58 12.20 -0.75 -11.87
C ALA A 58 12.61 -1.47 -13.16
N LYS A 59 13.14 -2.67 -13.05
CA LYS A 59 13.54 -3.47 -14.21
C LYS A 59 12.32 -3.85 -15.06
N VAL A 60 11.25 -4.27 -14.42
CA VAL A 60 9.99 -4.62 -15.10
C VAL A 60 9.37 -3.39 -15.75
N ALA A 61 9.49 -2.22 -15.12
CA ALA A 61 8.89 -0.98 -15.63
C ALA A 61 9.40 -0.60 -17.02
N LYS A 62 10.59 -1.04 -17.40
CA LYS A 62 11.16 -0.76 -18.72
C LYS A 62 10.33 -1.35 -19.86
N SER A 63 9.62 -2.44 -19.60
CA SER A 63 8.80 -3.12 -20.60
C SER A 63 7.32 -3.13 -20.25
N ASP A 64 6.95 -3.01 -18.98
CA ASP A 64 5.56 -3.13 -18.55
C ASP A 64 5.34 -2.37 -17.22
N GLU A 65 4.81 -1.16 -17.32
CA GLU A 65 4.56 -0.32 -16.14
C GLU A 65 3.49 -0.90 -15.23
N VAL A 66 2.46 -1.53 -15.79
CA VAL A 66 1.39 -2.14 -14.99
C VAL A 66 1.95 -3.28 -14.17
N LYS A 67 2.73 -4.14 -14.80
CA LYS A 67 3.35 -5.27 -14.11
C LYS A 67 4.34 -4.81 -13.05
N SER A 68 5.03 -3.71 -13.28
CA SER A 68 5.90 -3.09 -12.30
C SER A 68 5.11 -2.67 -11.06
N GLY A 69 3.96 -2.02 -11.27
CA GLY A 69 3.06 -1.63 -10.18
C GLY A 69 2.55 -2.83 -9.41
N GLU A 70 2.17 -3.89 -10.12
CA GLU A 70 1.73 -5.13 -9.49
C GLU A 70 2.84 -5.77 -8.67
N THR A 71 4.05 -5.77 -9.18
CA THR A 71 5.22 -6.30 -8.48
C THR A 71 5.45 -5.54 -7.17
N LEU A 72 5.37 -4.22 -7.22
CA LEU A 72 5.55 -3.39 -6.03
C LEU A 72 4.42 -3.60 -5.02
N PHE A 73 3.17 -3.59 -5.50
CA PHE A 73 2.02 -3.83 -4.64
C PHE A 73 2.14 -5.17 -3.92
N ASP A 74 2.36 -6.24 -4.68
CA ASP A 74 2.40 -7.60 -4.13
C ASP A 74 3.53 -7.78 -3.13
N GLY A 75 4.66 -7.12 -3.36
CA GLY A 75 5.80 -7.21 -2.46
C GLY A 75 5.66 -6.39 -1.18
N CYS A 76 4.77 -5.39 -1.16
CA CYS A 76 4.55 -4.53 -0.01
C CYS A 76 3.28 -4.87 0.77
N PHE A 77 2.32 -5.55 0.15
CA PHE A 77 1.01 -5.82 0.73
C PHE A 77 1.10 -6.84 1.86
N LEU A 78 0.55 -6.49 3.02
CA LEU A 78 0.52 -7.36 4.19
C LEU A 78 -0.83 -8.03 4.39
N GLY A 79 -1.91 -7.31 4.12
CA GLY A 79 -3.26 -7.82 4.26
C GLY A 79 -4.26 -6.71 4.06
N GLY A 80 -5.52 -7.09 3.84
CA GLY A 80 -6.59 -6.14 3.62
C GLY A 80 -7.56 -6.60 2.55
N SER A 81 -8.22 -5.65 1.90
CA SER A 81 -9.17 -5.92 0.83
C SER A 81 -8.49 -6.55 -0.38
N GLU A 82 -8.90 -7.75 -0.75
CA GLU A 82 -8.39 -8.41 -1.95
C GLU A 82 -8.80 -7.67 -3.22
N GLU A 83 -9.95 -7.03 -3.20
CA GLU A 83 -10.44 -6.27 -4.35
C GLU A 83 -9.53 -5.09 -4.68
N MET A 84 -8.83 -4.55 -3.69
CA MET A 84 -7.85 -3.48 -3.90
C MET A 84 -6.77 -3.90 -4.92
N ARG A 85 -6.45 -5.18 -5.00
CA ARG A 85 -5.49 -5.72 -5.96
C ARG A 85 -6.15 -6.10 -7.28
N GLN A 86 -7.40 -6.55 -7.24
CA GLN A 86 -8.07 -7.13 -8.40
C GLN A 86 -8.84 -6.11 -9.24
N ASP A 87 -9.42 -5.10 -8.60
CA ASP A 87 -10.16 -4.04 -9.28
C ASP A 87 -9.19 -2.97 -9.76
N SER A 88 -9.24 -2.65 -11.06
CA SER A 88 -8.27 -1.73 -11.67
C SER A 88 -8.32 -0.32 -11.07
N VAL A 89 -9.52 0.18 -10.75
CA VAL A 89 -9.67 1.53 -10.21
C VAL A 89 -9.16 1.59 -8.77
N LEU A 90 -9.51 0.59 -7.96
CA LEU A 90 -9.02 0.50 -6.59
C LEU A 90 -7.50 0.33 -6.58
N PHE A 91 -6.98 -0.50 -7.47
CA PHE A 91 -5.55 -0.73 -7.58
C PHE A 91 -4.79 0.55 -7.93
N LEU A 92 -5.25 1.29 -8.93
CA LEU A 92 -4.59 2.54 -9.33
C LEU A 92 -4.62 3.56 -8.20
N SER A 93 -5.74 3.67 -7.50
CA SER A 93 -5.87 4.60 -6.36
C SER A 93 -4.93 4.21 -5.22
N ALA A 94 -4.86 2.91 -4.91
CA ALA A 94 -3.95 2.41 -3.89
C ALA A 94 -2.49 2.66 -4.27
N MET A 95 -2.15 2.46 -5.55
CA MET A 95 -0.78 2.69 -6.03
C MET A 95 -0.36 4.14 -5.95
N GLN A 96 -1.26 5.09 -6.15
CA GLN A 96 -0.94 6.50 -5.95
C GLN A 96 -0.48 6.76 -4.52
N GLU A 97 -1.19 6.22 -3.54
CA GLU A 97 -0.84 6.38 -2.13
C GLU A 97 0.42 5.59 -1.78
N LEU A 98 0.58 4.40 -2.32
CA LEU A 98 1.77 3.60 -2.09
C LEU A 98 3.02 4.32 -2.60
N ASN A 99 2.95 4.89 -3.79
CA ASN A 99 4.07 5.64 -4.36
C ASN A 99 4.45 6.85 -3.50
N LYS A 100 3.47 7.53 -2.92
CA LYS A 100 3.75 8.63 -1.98
C LYS A 100 4.46 8.12 -0.73
N ALA A 101 4.01 6.99 -0.21
CA ALA A 101 4.57 6.43 1.03
C ALA A 101 6.01 5.92 0.86
N VAL A 102 6.33 5.40 -0.32
CA VAL A 102 7.67 4.84 -0.60
C VAL A 102 8.59 5.82 -1.30
N GLY A 103 8.12 7.02 -1.59
CA GLY A 103 8.91 8.05 -2.25
C GLY A 103 10.08 8.51 -1.40
N ALA A 104 11.08 9.09 -2.06
CA ALA A 104 12.26 9.61 -1.38
C ALA A 104 11.87 10.67 -0.33
N LYS A 105 12.56 10.65 0.80
CA LYS A 105 12.35 11.59 1.88
C LYS A 105 13.32 12.77 1.75
N ALA A 106 12.98 13.86 2.42
CA ALA A 106 13.85 15.02 2.45
C ALA A 106 15.23 14.63 2.99
N SER A 107 16.27 15.03 2.29
CA SER A 107 17.63 14.75 2.69
C SER A 107 18.52 15.92 2.27
N SER A 108 19.65 16.06 2.91
CA SER A 108 20.59 17.12 2.61
C SER A 108 22.01 16.64 2.77
N LEU A 109 22.89 17.19 1.95
CA LEU A 109 24.32 17.00 2.08
C LEU A 109 24.91 18.28 2.66
N LYS A 110 25.79 18.14 3.64
CA LYS A 110 26.51 19.28 4.23
C LYS A 110 27.99 19.07 4.07
N ASN A 111 28.69 20.06 3.55
CA ASN A 111 30.14 20.06 3.49
C ASN A 111 30.67 20.52 4.86
N LEU A 112 31.56 19.74 5.43
CA LEU A 112 32.17 20.03 6.72
C LEU A 112 33.55 20.67 6.56
#